data_1359401f9db86e961ee5f7f332941377
#
_entry.id   1359401f9db86e961ee5f7f332941377
#
_cell.length_a   1.000
_cell.length_b   1.000
_cell.length_c   1.000
_cell.angle_alpha   90.00
_cell.angle_beta   90.00
_cell.angle_gamma   90.00
#
_symmetry.space_group_name_H-M   'P 1'
#
loop_
_entity.id
_entity.type
_entity.pdbx_description
1 polymer ?
#
loop_
_entity_poly.entity_id
_entity_poly.type
_entity_poly.pdbx_seq_one_letter_code
_entity_poly.pdbx_strand_id
1 'polypeptide(L)'
;MCKYEQVDSGDEADARMKQLGIWPTLGVWACFCLAGALIGSWQGYGGRAFAATLTCFAVLLLPTLLLAARGISEEISGKLDGAGGLFLGVCVLLAYLLYLVGTATVLWTRAAVIAGLIFVPLGLAVWAGNAAAGAWQDFVSIAAIWVMVKFGPRQWLWTYPDGKLAHVMTVLVAVNAALAAFLLVRQAKGIGYSIGWGRRWGLYVVGSFVVFACIAIPLGTALHFIRFAPLWSKWGTYVGLFFAILMFTAWPEELLFRGLLQNFLGKASKSEMAGWWTASVLFGFSHITNLGFPNWRYVILATIAGLFYGWTWRKTGSIFASALVHAGVDAVWHFFFRTL
;
A
#
# COMPACT_ATOMS: atom_id res chain seq x y z
N MET A 1 28.06 -28.49 -41.38
CA MET A 1 26.59 -28.61 -41.20
C MET A 1 26.29 -28.22 -39.75
N CYS A 2 26.13 -26.89 -39.47
CA CYS A 2 25.80 -26.39 -38.15
C CYS A 2 24.30 -26.57 -37.93
N LYS A 3 23.92 -27.40 -36.96
CA LYS A 3 22.55 -27.42 -36.40
C LYS A 3 22.38 -26.14 -35.59
N TYR A 4 21.62 -25.22 -36.10
CA TYR A 4 20.99 -24.18 -35.27
C TYR A 4 19.90 -24.91 -34.45
N GLU A 5 20.13 -25.09 -33.15
CA GLU A 5 19.06 -25.37 -32.20
C GLU A 5 18.19 -24.12 -32.18
N GLN A 6 16.97 -24.22 -32.69
CA GLN A 6 15.91 -23.27 -32.42
C GLN A 6 15.58 -23.42 -30.92
N VAL A 7 16.13 -22.52 -30.12
CA VAL A 7 15.62 -22.33 -28.74
C VAL A 7 14.18 -21.89 -28.93
N ASP A 8 13.26 -22.64 -28.33
CA ASP A 8 11.83 -22.36 -28.40
C ASP A 8 11.56 -21.02 -27.72
N SER A 9 11.00 -20.06 -28.46
CA SER A 9 10.69 -18.72 -27.95
C SER A 9 9.75 -18.77 -26.74
N GLY A 10 9.04 -19.84 -26.51
CA GLY A 10 8.22 -20.12 -25.35
C GLY A 10 9.03 -20.36 -24.07
N ASP A 11 10.13 -21.11 -24.17
CA ASP A 11 11.00 -21.43 -23.03
C ASP A 11 11.76 -20.19 -22.52
N GLU A 12 12.21 -19.30 -23.42
CA GLU A 12 12.84 -18.04 -23.04
C GLU A 12 11.87 -17.09 -22.36
N ALA A 13 10.63 -17.00 -22.85
CA ALA A 13 9.59 -16.16 -22.24
C ALA A 13 9.21 -16.68 -20.85
N ASP A 14 9.06 -18.00 -20.66
CA ASP A 14 8.74 -18.59 -19.36
C ASP A 14 9.90 -18.44 -18.36
N ALA A 15 11.15 -18.62 -18.81
CA ALA A 15 12.33 -18.38 -17.98
C ALA A 15 12.42 -16.92 -17.53
N ARG A 16 12.11 -15.95 -18.41
CA ARG A 16 12.07 -14.53 -18.09
C ARG A 16 10.95 -14.19 -17.09
N MET A 17 9.76 -14.76 -17.27
CA MET A 17 8.64 -14.57 -16.33
C MET A 17 8.94 -15.15 -14.94
N LYS A 18 9.66 -16.28 -14.85
CA LYS A 18 10.16 -16.86 -13.60
C LYS A 18 11.19 -15.94 -12.94
N GLN A 19 12.12 -15.39 -13.71
CA GLN A 19 13.13 -14.45 -13.24
C GLN A 19 12.50 -13.16 -12.68
N LEU A 20 11.43 -12.66 -13.30
CA LEU A 20 10.67 -11.47 -12.87
C LEU A 20 9.73 -11.74 -11.69
N GLY A 21 9.60 -12.98 -11.22
CA GLY A 21 8.71 -13.32 -10.09
C GLY A 21 7.21 -13.15 -10.39
N ILE A 22 6.81 -13.20 -11.67
CA ILE A 22 5.41 -13.01 -12.09
C ILE A 22 4.53 -14.14 -11.57
N TRP A 23 4.94 -15.38 -11.75
CA TRP A 23 4.14 -16.54 -11.33
C TRP A 23 3.83 -16.58 -9.83
N PRO A 24 4.82 -16.40 -8.91
CA PRO A 24 4.52 -16.28 -7.49
C PRO A 24 3.55 -15.13 -7.19
N THR A 25 3.70 -14.00 -7.88
CA THR A 25 2.82 -12.82 -7.70
C THR A 25 1.38 -13.12 -8.11
N LEU A 26 1.17 -13.78 -9.25
CA LEU A 26 -0.16 -14.22 -9.69
C LEU A 26 -0.76 -15.26 -8.72
N GLY A 27 0.07 -16.13 -8.16
CA GLY A 27 -0.35 -17.07 -7.12
C GLY A 27 -0.87 -16.35 -5.87
N VAL A 28 -0.14 -15.35 -5.38
CA VAL A 28 -0.58 -14.50 -4.24
C VAL A 28 -1.87 -13.75 -4.58
N TRP A 29 -1.96 -13.15 -5.77
CA TRP A 29 -3.18 -12.49 -6.23
C TRP A 29 -4.38 -13.43 -6.25
N ALA A 30 -4.22 -14.64 -6.82
CA ALA A 30 -5.27 -15.64 -6.87
C ALA A 30 -5.70 -16.10 -5.46
N CYS A 31 -4.76 -16.27 -4.52
CA CYS A 31 -5.06 -16.60 -3.12
C CYS A 31 -5.91 -15.52 -2.45
N PHE A 32 -5.59 -14.24 -2.63
CA PHE A 32 -6.41 -13.15 -2.07
C PHE A 32 -7.80 -13.08 -2.71
N CYS A 33 -7.92 -13.26 -4.03
CA CYS A 33 -9.21 -13.30 -4.72
C CYS A 33 -10.07 -14.48 -4.25
N LEU A 34 -9.46 -15.66 -4.14
CA LEU A 34 -10.13 -16.87 -3.64
C LEU A 34 -10.57 -16.70 -2.18
N ALA A 35 -9.70 -16.20 -1.32
CA ALA A 35 -10.04 -15.90 0.06
C ALA A 35 -11.21 -14.92 0.18
N GLY A 36 -11.21 -13.85 -0.62
CA GLY A 36 -12.31 -12.89 -0.70
C GLY A 36 -13.63 -13.55 -1.17
N ALA A 37 -13.56 -14.42 -2.17
CA ALA A 37 -14.71 -15.16 -2.67
C ALA A 37 -15.27 -16.13 -1.61
N LEU A 38 -14.40 -16.91 -0.95
CA LEU A 38 -14.80 -17.89 0.06
C LEU A 38 -15.38 -17.21 1.31
N ILE A 39 -14.70 -16.18 1.84
CA ILE A 39 -15.16 -15.43 3.01
C ILE A 39 -16.48 -14.72 2.71
N GLY A 40 -16.60 -14.08 1.56
CA GLY A 40 -17.83 -13.41 1.16
C GLY A 40 -19.00 -14.38 1.00
N SER A 41 -18.79 -15.50 0.31
CA SER A 41 -19.81 -16.54 0.17
C SER A 41 -20.21 -17.14 1.52
N TRP A 42 -19.26 -17.38 2.43
CA TRP A 42 -19.53 -17.85 3.78
C TRP A 42 -20.35 -16.83 4.61
N GLN A 43 -20.16 -15.54 4.36
CA GLN A 43 -20.97 -14.47 4.97
C GLN A 43 -22.33 -14.27 4.29
N GLY A 44 -22.68 -15.09 3.29
CA GLY A 44 -23.96 -15.04 2.59
C GLY A 44 -24.03 -14.05 1.43
N TYR A 45 -22.90 -13.45 1.03
CA TYR A 45 -22.87 -12.58 -0.15
C TYR A 45 -22.84 -13.40 -1.44
N GLY A 46 -23.58 -12.93 -2.46
CA GLY A 46 -23.68 -13.61 -3.76
C GLY A 46 -24.30 -12.73 -4.84
N GLY A 47 -24.57 -13.33 -6.00
CA GLY A 47 -25.19 -12.67 -7.13
C GLY A 47 -24.32 -11.62 -7.82
N ARG A 48 -24.96 -10.79 -8.65
CA ARG A 48 -24.28 -9.80 -9.52
C ARG A 48 -23.45 -8.77 -8.75
N ALA A 49 -23.98 -8.27 -7.64
CA ALA A 49 -23.30 -7.26 -6.84
C ALA A 49 -21.99 -7.79 -6.22
N PHE A 50 -22.03 -9.03 -5.72
CA PHE A 50 -20.85 -9.69 -5.18
C PHE A 50 -19.80 -9.96 -6.27
N ALA A 51 -20.22 -10.50 -7.42
CA ALA A 51 -19.33 -10.75 -8.55
C ALA A 51 -18.64 -9.47 -9.04
N ALA A 52 -19.39 -8.36 -9.20
CA ALA A 52 -18.84 -7.08 -9.60
C ALA A 52 -17.84 -6.52 -8.58
N THR A 53 -18.14 -6.65 -7.29
CA THR A 53 -17.24 -6.22 -6.20
C THR A 53 -15.96 -7.02 -6.20
N LEU A 54 -16.05 -8.35 -6.32
CA LEU A 54 -14.88 -9.24 -6.37
C LEU A 54 -14.04 -8.99 -7.62
N THR A 55 -14.67 -8.77 -8.78
CA THR A 55 -13.96 -8.40 -10.02
C THR A 55 -13.24 -7.06 -9.87
N CYS A 56 -13.90 -6.05 -9.31
CA CYS A 56 -13.27 -4.76 -9.04
C CYS A 56 -12.07 -4.92 -8.09
N PHE A 57 -12.23 -5.65 -6.99
CA PHE A 57 -11.14 -5.97 -6.07
C PHE A 57 -9.97 -6.65 -6.78
N ALA A 58 -10.25 -7.68 -7.60
CA ALA A 58 -9.23 -8.41 -8.34
C ALA A 58 -8.45 -7.52 -9.32
N VAL A 59 -9.15 -6.64 -10.06
CA VAL A 59 -8.53 -5.69 -10.99
C VAL A 59 -7.69 -4.64 -10.26
N LEU A 60 -8.13 -4.14 -9.11
CA LEU A 60 -7.38 -3.17 -8.32
C LEU A 60 -6.15 -3.79 -7.64
N LEU A 61 -6.24 -5.03 -7.18
CA LEU A 61 -5.14 -5.72 -6.50
C LEU A 61 -4.03 -6.16 -7.47
N LEU A 62 -4.37 -6.53 -8.70
CA LEU A 62 -3.43 -7.09 -9.66
C LEU A 62 -2.24 -6.16 -9.94
N PRO A 63 -2.41 -4.90 -10.38
CA PRO A 63 -1.27 -4.02 -10.66
C PRO A 63 -0.50 -3.65 -9.39
N THR A 64 -1.17 -3.57 -8.23
CA THR A 64 -0.50 -3.37 -6.94
C THR A 64 0.54 -4.47 -6.67
N LEU A 65 0.22 -5.72 -6.95
CA LEU A 65 1.14 -6.84 -6.77
C LEU A 65 2.14 -6.98 -7.92
N LEU A 66 1.69 -6.86 -9.18
CA LEU A 66 2.57 -7.02 -10.35
C LEU A 66 3.68 -5.98 -10.39
N LEU A 67 3.38 -4.71 -10.11
CA LEU A 67 4.39 -3.65 -10.10
C LEU A 67 5.38 -3.79 -8.93
N ALA A 68 5.05 -4.58 -7.91
CA ALA A 68 5.96 -4.94 -6.84
C ALA A 68 6.81 -6.17 -7.12
N ALA A 69 6.49 -6.96 -8.15
CA ALA A 69 7.29 -8.11 -8.52
C ALA A 69 8.69 -7.66 -8.99
N ARG A 70 9.70 -8.48 -8.66
CA ARG A 70 11.10 -8.14 -8.88
C ARG A 70 11.39 -7.84 -10.35
N GLY A 71 11.95 -6.68 -10.64
CA GLY A 71 12.37 -6.26 -11.98
C GLY A 71 11.25 -5.74 -12.88
N ILE A 72 9.98 -5.97 -12.56
CA ILE A 72 8.86 -5.51 -13.41
C ILE A 72 8.77 -4.00 -13.46
N SER A 73 8.87 -3.32 -12.33
CA SER A 73 8.81 -1.85 -12.30
C SER A 73 9.92 -1.20 -13.13
N GLU A 74 11.10 -1.80 -13.14
CA GLU A 74 12.27 -1.32 -13.91
C GLU A 74 12.08 -1.60 -15.41
N GLU A 75 11.54 -2.75 -15.76
CA GLU A 75 11.29 -3.12 -17.15
C GLU A 75 10.13 -2.34 -17.79
N ILE A 76 9.07 -2.08 -17.02
CA ILE A 76 7.90 -1.34 -17.48
C ILE A 76 8.19 0.16 -17.58
N SER A 77 8.87 0.75 -16.59
CA SER A 77 9.18 2.17 -16.60
C SER A 77 10.09 2.58 -17.77
N GLY A 78 10.91 1.64 -18.29
CA GLY A 78 11.70 1.87 -19.50
C GLY A 78 10.91 1.78 -20.81
N LYS A 79 9.71 1.19 -20.82
CA LYS A 79 8.95 0.87 -22.05
C LYS A 79 7.62 1.62 -22.20
N LEU A 80 6.99 2.04 -21.12
CA LEU A 80 5.59 2.50 -21.16
C LEU A 80 5.41 4.01 -20.95
N ASP A 81 6.45 4.79 -20.70
CA ASP A 81 6.36 6.25 -20.48
C ASP A 81 5.08 6.70 -19.72
N GLY A 82 4.62 7.93 -19.90
CA GLY A 82 3.37 8.43 -19.31
C GLY A 82 2.10 7.68 -19.74
N ALA A 83 2.12 6.97 -20.87
CA ALA A 83 0.98 6.20 -21.37
C ALA A 83 0.62 5.03 -20.45
N GLY A 84 1.61 4.38 -19.81
CA GLY A 84 1.36 3.32 -18.85
C GLY A 84 0.63 3.80 -17.59
N GLY A 85 0.96 4.98 -17.10
CA GLY A 85 0.25 5.60 -15.98
C GLY A 85 -1.20 5.94 -16.32
N LEU A 86 -1.44 6.51 -17.50
CA LEU A 86 -2.79 6.80 -17.99
C LEU A 86 -3.60 5.50 -18.17
N PHE A 87 -3.02 4.48 -18.79
CA PHE A 87 -3.66 3.18 -18.96
C PHE A 87 -4.08 2.57 -17.61
N LEU A 88 -3.19 2.56 -16.63
CA LEU A 88 -3.50 2.08 -15.29
C LEU A 88 -4.66 2.90 -14.67
N GLY A 89 -4.61 4.22 -14.76
CA GLY A 89 -5.68 5.09 -14.26
C GLY A 89 -7.04 4.81 -14.90
N VAL A 90 -7.08 4.59 -16.21
CA VAL A 90 -8.30 4.22 -16.95
C VAL A 90 -8.81 2.84 -16.51
N CYS A 91 -7.93 1.83 -16.36
CA CYS A 91 -8.32 0.51 -15.87
C CYS A 91 -8.96 0.57 -14.48
N VAL A 92 -8.38 1.35 -13.57
CA VAL A 92 -8.91 1.57 -12.21
C VAL A 92 -10.29 2.22 -12.26
N LEU A 93 -10.48 3.26 -13.08
CA LEU A 93 -11.77 3.91 -13.24
C LEU A 93 -12.82 2.96 -13.84
N LEU A 94 -12.47 2.20 -14.87
CA LEU A 94 -13.37 1.21 -15.47
C LEU A 94 -13.78 0.10 -14.48
N ALA A 95 -12.84 -0.36 -13.65
CA ALA A 95 -13.14 -1.32 -12.58
C ALA A 95 -14.16 -0.74 -11.57
N TYR A 96 -14.02 0.54 -11.22
CA TYR A 96 -14.99 1.22 -10.36
C TYR A 96 -16.36 1.41 -11.03
N LEU A 97 -16.40 1.77 -12.32
CA LEU A 97 -17.66 1.86 -13.06
C LEU A 97 -18.36 0.51 -13.14
N LEU A 98 -17.63 -0.58 -13.36
CA LEU A 98 -18.16 -1.95 -13.30
C LEU A 98 -18.77 -2.25 -11.92
N TYR A 99 -18.10 -1.85 -10.83
CA TYR A 99 -18.63 -1.97 -9.48
C TYR A 99 -19.95 -1.21 -9.33
N LEU A 100 -20.03 0.07 -9.75
CA LEU A 100 -21.24 0.87 -9.65
C LEU A 100 -22.41 0.25 -10.40
N VAL A 101 -22.20 -0.23 -11.63
CA VAL A 101 -23.21 -0.89 -12.44
C VAL A 101 -23.64 -2.22 -11.83
N GLY A 102 -22.67 -3.03 -11.38
CA GLY A 102 -22.91 -4.36 -10.80
C GLY A 102 -23.71 -4.30 -9.51
N THR A 103 -23.43 -3.30 -8.67
CA THR A 103 -24.12 -3.07 -7.38
C THR A 103 -25.40 -2.24 -7.51
N ALA A 104 -25.76 -1.79 -8.73
CA ALA A 104 -26.89 -0.89 -8.99
C ALA A 104 -26.84 0.43 -8.19
N THR A 105 -25.63 0.96 -7.97
CA THR A 105 -25.40 2.17 -7.17
C THR A 105 -24.82 3.31 -8.01
N VAL A 106 -25.15 3.35 -9.31
CA VAL A 106 -24.63 4.34 -10.25
C VAL A 106 -24.98 5.75 -9.80
N LEU A 107 -23.94 6.53 -9.51
CA LEU A 107 -24.02 7.96 -9.23
C LEU A 107 -22.77 8.61 -9.80
N TRP A 108 -22.93 9.47 -10.80
CA TRP A 108 -21.81 10.06 -11.54
C TRP A 108 -20.86 10.89 -10.66
N THR A 109 -21.37 11.48 -9.57
CA THR A 109 -20.52 12.18 -8.59
C THR A 109 -19.54 11.24 -7.89
N ARG A 110 -19.94 9.97 -7.64
CA ARG A 110 -19.01 8.95 -7.11
C ARG A 110 -17.90 8.64 -8.11
N ALA A 111 -18.26 8.46 -9.37
CA ALA A 111 -17.28 8.23 -10.43
C ALA A 111 -16.32 9.43 -10.59
N ALA A 112 -16.84 10.66 -10.51
CA ALA A 112 -16.03 11.88 -10.57
C ALA A 112 -15.04 11.99 -9.40
N VAL A 113 -15.44 11.61 -8.17
CA VAL A 113 -14.54 11.61 -7.01
C VAL A 113 -13.40 10.59 -7.19
N ILE A 114 -13.72 9.38 -7.65
CA ILE A 114 -12.67 8.37 -7.94
C ILE A 114 -11.78 8.81 -9.11
N ALA A 115 -12.36 9.39 -10.17
CA ALA A 115 -11.58 9.96 -11.26
C ALA A 115 -10.64 11.08 -10.76
N GLY A 116 -11.12 11.95 -9.88
CA GLY A 116 -10.29 12.99 -9.24
C GLY A 116 -9.13 12.39 -8.45
N LEU A 117 -9.38 11.35 -7.65
CA LEU A 117 -8.34 10.66 -6.89
C LEU A 117 -7.24 10.06 -7.78
N ILE A 118 -7.61 9.59 -8.97
CA ILE A 118 -6.67 8.99 -9.93
C ILE A 118 -5.98 10.06 -10.78
N PHE A 119 -6.77 10.93 -11.42
CA PHE A 119 -6.25 11.79 -12.49
C PHE A 119 -5.68 13.12 -11.99
N VAL A 120 -5.99 13.58 -10.77
CA VAL A 120 -5.33 14.76 -10.19
C VAL A 120 -3.85 14.48 -9.89
N PRO A 121 -3.47 13.39 -9.16
CA PRO A 121 -2.05 13.05 -8.99
C PRO A 121 -1.34 12.76 -10.32
N LEU A 122 -2.00 12.11 -11.27
CA LEU A 122 -1.45 11.88 -12.60
C LEU A 122 -1.16 13.19 -13.35
N GLY A 123 -2.12 14.10 -13.38
CA GLY A 123 -1.97 15.40 -14.04
C GLY A 123 -0.87 16.24 -13.41
N LEU A 124 -0.75 16.23 -12.08
CA LEU A 124 0.34 16.88 -11.36
C LEU A 124 1.70 16.23 -11.67
N ALA A 125 1.73 14.90 -11.80
CA ALA A 125 2.94 14.16 -12.19
C ALA A 125 3.39 14.53 -13.61
N VAL A 126 2.45 14.60 -14.56
CA VAL A 126 2.73 15.07 -15.94
C VAL A 126 3.18 16.54 -15.94
N TRP A 127 2.52 17.41 -15.18
CA TRP A 127 2.91 18.82 -15.07
C TRP A 127 4.30 19.01 -14.45
N ALA A 128 4.65 18.20 -13.46
CA ALA A 128 5.98 18.22 -12.89
C ALA A 128 7.07 17.84 -13.93
N GLY A 129 6.74 17.02 -14.92
CA GLY A 129 7.62 16.63 -16.01
C GLY A 129 9.01 16.19 -15.52
N ASN A 130 10.06 16.88 -15.99
CA ASN A 130 11.44 16.59 -15.63
C ASN A 130 11.93 17.31 -14.35
N ALA A 131 11.05 17.99 -13.60
CA ALA A 131 11.43 18.59 -12.32
C ALA A 131 12.05 17.56 -11.38
N ALA A 132 12.97 17.98 -10.51
CA ALA A 132 13.57 17.10 -9.53
C ALA A 132 12.49 16.45 -8.63
N ALA A 133 12.71 15.21 -8.21
CA ALA A 133 11.82 14.54 -7.25
C ALA A 133 11.80 15.33 -5.93
N GLY A 134 10.61 15.56 -5.39
CA GLY A 134 10.37 16.46 -4.26
C GLY A 134 9.98 17.88 -4.69
N ALA A 135 9.53 18.07 -5.94
CA ALA A 135 8.85 19.28 -6.37
C ALA A 135 7.50 19.45 -5.66
N TRP A 136 6.96 20.68 -5.62
CA TRP A 136 5.71 20.94 -4.88
C TRP A 136 4.52 20.11 -5.39
N GLN A 137 4.48 19.80 -6.70
CA GLN A 137 3.45 18.94 -7.30
C GLN A 137 3.45 17.54 -6.70
N ASP A 138 4.64 17.01 -6.38
CA ASP A 138 4.79 15.71 -5.75
C ASP A 138 4.14 15.72 -4.35
N PHE A 139 4.39 16.76 -3.56
CA PHE A 139 3.81 16.88 -2.21
C PHE A 139 2.30 17.13 -2.23
N VAL A 140 1.79 17.91 -3.19
CA VAL A 140 0.34 18.09 -3.37
C VAL A 140 -0.33 16.78 -3.75
N SER A 141 0.27 15.99 -4.62
CA SER A 141 -0.24 14.66 -5.01
C SER A 141 -0.27 13.70 -3.81
N ILE A 142 0.81 13.64 -3.02
CA ILE A 142 0.89 12.84 -1.80
C ILE A 142 -0.19 13.26 -0.80
N ALA A 143 -0.34 14.56 -0.58
CA ALA A 143 -1.35 15.10 0.33
C ALA A 143 -2.78 14.80 -0.15
N ALA A 144 -3.07 14.95 -1.44
CA ALA A 144 -4.38 14.62 -2.02
C ALA A 144 -4.75 13.14 -1.83
N ILE A 145 -3.81 12.23 -2.09
CA ILE A 145 -3.98 10.79 -1.88
C ILE A 145 -4.23 10.50 -0.39
N TRP A 146 -3.40 11.06 0.49
CA TRP A 146 -3.53 10.86 1.93
C TRP A 146 -4.85 11.39 2.50
N VAL A 147 -5.24 12.63 2.16
CA VAL A 147 -6.49 13.25 2.61
C VAL A 147 -7.68 12.41 2.17
N MET A 148 -7.68 11.90 0.96
CA MET A 148 -8.77 11.07 0.45
C MET A 148 -8.88 9.72 1.17
N VAL A 149 -7.77 9.07 1.47
CA VAL A 149 -7.76 7.82 2.25
C VAL A 149 -8.17 8.08 3.70
N LYS A 150 -7.71 9.15 4.32
CA LYS A 150 -7.94 9.45 5.74
C LYS A 150 -9.34 10.00 6.01
N PHE A 151 -9.78 10.98 5.22
CA PHE A 151 -10.99 11.78 5.46
C PHE A 151 -12.05 11.64 4.36
N GLY A 152 -11.74 10.95 3.26
CA GLY A 152 -12.67 10.78 2.14
C GLY A 152 -13.94 9.99 2.50
N PRO A 153 -15.02 10.18 1.75
CA PRO A 153 -16.33 9.59 2.00
C PRO A 153 -16.38 8.10 1.60
N ARG A 154 -15.54 7.28 2.20
CA ARG A 154 -15.31 5.87 1.81
C ARG A 154 -16.59 5.06 1.75
N GLN A 155 -17.45 5.12 2.77
CA GLN A 155 -18.69 4.34 2.83
C GLN A 155 -19.72 4.81 1.77
N TRP A 156 -19.69 6.09 1.42
CA TRP A 156 -20.50 6.62 0.33
C TRP A 156 -20.00 6.17 -1.04
N LEU A 157 -18.68 6.04 -1.22
CA LEU A 157 -18.08 5.52 -2.47
C LEU A 157 -18.33 4.02 -2.64
N TRP A 158 -18.23 3.25 -1.57
CA TRP A 158 -18.26 1.78 -1.56
C TRP A 158 -19.38 1.27 -0.65
N THR A 159 -20.58 1.21 -1.19
CA THR A 159 -21.77 0.86 -0.40
C THR A 159 -21.96 -0.65 -0.20
N TYR A 160 -21.47 -1.48 -1.13
CA TYR A 160 -21.59 -2.93 -1.04
C TYR A 160 -20.23 -3.59 -0.68
N PRO A 161 -20.21 -4.63 0.16
CA PRO A 161 -21.26 -5.12 1.04
C PRO A 161 -21.32 -4.27 2.34
N ASP A 162 -22.36 -3.50 2.54
CA ASP A 162 -22.63 -2.69 3.74
C ASP A 162 -21.47 -1.76 4.16
N GLY A 163 -20.70 -1.29 3.19
CA GLY A 163 -19.51 -0.45 3.43
C GLY A 163 -18.31 -1.16 4.07
N LYS A 164 -18.38 -2.48 4.31
CA LYS A 164 -17.32 -3.25 5.01
C LYS A 164 -15.98 -3.24 4.26
N LEU A 165 -16.00 -3.22 2.93
CA LEU A 165 -14.81 -3.16 2.10
C LEU A 165 -14.36 -1.74 1.74
N ALA A 166 -15.07 -0.70 2.22
CA ALA A 166 -14.84 0.67 1.81
C ALA A 166 -13.40 1.16 2.05
N HIS A 167 -12.77 0.76 3.14
CA HIS A 167 -11.37 1.09 3.42
C HIS A 167 -10.43 0.40 2.41
N VAL A 168 -10.53 -0.92 2.29
CA VAL A 168 -9.67 -1.73 1.42
C VAL A 168 -9.74 -1.25 -0.03
N MET A 169 -10.94 -1.03 -0.55
CA MET A 169 -11.15 -0.60 -1.93
C MET A 169 -10.60 0.82 -2.18
N THR A 170 -10.82 1.75 -1.23
CA THR A 170 -10.26 3.12 -1.34
C THR A 170 -8.74 3.09 -1.30
N VAL A 171 -8.14 2.29 -0.42
CA VAL A 171 -6.68 2.12 -0.33
C VAL A 171 -6.11 1.55 -1.62
N LEU A 172 -6.73 0.53 -2.21
CA LEU A 172 -6.28 -0.03 -3.48
C LEU A 172 -6.34 0.99 -4.63
N VAL A 173 -7.39 1.81 -4.71
CA VAL A 173 -7.45 2.92 -5.69
C VAL A 173 -6.32 3.92 -5.44
N ALA A 174 -6.09 4.30 -4.18
CA ALA A 174 -5.05 5.25 -3.81
C ALA A 174 -3.63 4.74 -4.12
N VAL A 175 -3.36 3.45 -3.83
CA VAL A 175 -2.09 2.80 -4.21
C VAL A 175 -1.90 2.81 -5.73
N ASN A 176 -2.92 2.42 -6.49
CA ASN A 176 -2.83 2.44 -7.95
C ASN A 176 -2.62 3.87 -8.50
N ALA A 177 -3.28 4.89 -7.92
CA ALA A 177 -3.06 6.29 -8.28
C ALA A 177 -1.61 6.72 -7.97
N ALA A 178 -1.07 6.33 -6.81
CA ALA A 178 0.33 6.60 -6.45
C ALA A 178 1.31 5.88 -7.39
N LEU A 179 1.07 4.61 -7.71
CA LEU A 179 1.91 3.86 -8.65
C LEU A 179 1.86 4.46 -10.06
N ALA A 180 0.68 4.81 -10.55
CA ALA A 180 0.51 5.47 -11.84
C ALA A 180 1.28 6.81 -11.89
N ALA A 181 1.09 7.67 -10.89
CA ALA A 181 1.70 8.99 -10.85
C ALA A 181 3.23 8.92 -10.63
N PHE A 182 3.69 8.18 -9.62
CA PHE A 182 5.08 8.27 -9.17
C PHE A 182 5.99 7.19 -9.75
N LEU A 183 5.47 5.98 -9.99
CA LEU A 183 6.28 4.90 -10.53
C LEU A 183 6.30 4.92 -12.06
N LEU A 184 5.14 5.10 -12.71
CA LEU A 184 5.03 5.02 -14.17
C LEU A 184 5.26 6.38 -14.84
N VAL A 185 4.61 7.47 -14.40
CA VAL A 185 4.73 8.79 -15.03
C VAL A 185 6.01 9.50 -14.58
N ARG A 186 6.21 9.70 -13.26
CA ARG A 186 7.37 10.40 -12.71
C ARG A 186 8.64 9.58 -12.73
N GLN A 187 8.54 8.26 -12.88
CA GLN A 187 9.66 7.32 -12.82
C GLN A 187 10.59 7.60 -11.62
N ALA A 188 9.98 7.87 -10.47
CA ALA A 188 10.66 8.35 -9.29
C ALA A 188 11.56 7.27 -8.69
N LYS A 189 12.87 7.53 -8.65
CA LYS A 189 13.87 6.59 -8.14
C LYS A 189 13.86 6.53 -6.61
N GLY A 190 14.21 5.36 -6.07
CA GLY A 190 14.39 5.15 -4.64
C GLY A 190 13.11 4.96 -3.84
N ILE A 191 11.96 4.71 -4.48
CA ILE A 191 10.70 4.40 -3.77
C ILE A 191 10.84 3.08 -3.01
N GLY A 192 11.50 2.08 -3.60
CA GLY A 192 11.67 0.75 -2.98
C GLY A 192 10.40 -0.11 -3.07
N TYR A 193 9.57 0.08 -4.11
CA TYR A 193 8.36 -0.71 -4.35
C TYR A 193 8.73 -2.05 -5.00
N SER A 194 9.19 -3.00 -4.18
CA SER A 194 9.56 -4.35 -4.62
C SER A 194 9.46 -5.35 -3.47
N ILE A 195 8.99 -6.57 -3.77
CA ILE A 195 8.90 -7.72 -2.84
C ILE A 195 10.26 -8.44 -2.73
N GLY A 196 11.33 -7.95 -3.34
CA GLY A 196 12.66 -8.53 -3.21
C GLY A 196 13.08 -8.73 -1.75
N TRP A 197 13.93 -9.72 -1.48
CA TRP A 197 14.45 -10.00 -0.15
C TRP A 197 15.99 -10.04 -0.14
N GLY A 198 16.60 -9.19 0.67
CA GLY A 198 18.05 -9.14 0.85
C GLY A 198 18.52 -10.01 2.01
N ARG A 199 19.75 -10.57 1.91
CA ARG A 199 20.31 -11.50 2.89
C ARG A 199 20.27 -11.00 4.36
N ARG A 200 20.41 -9.68 4.58
CA ARG A 200 20.44 -9.08 5.93
C ARG A 200 19.11 -8.43 6.33
N TRP A 201 18.10 -8.44 5.48
CA TRP A 201 16.84 -7.74 5.77
C TRP A 201 16.11 -8.31 6.98
N GLY A 202 16.18 -9.62 7.20
CA GLY A 202 15.63 -10.27 8.39
C GLY A 202 16.14 -9.65 9.69
N LEU A 203 17.46 -9.35 9.77
CA LEU A 203 18.04 -8.70 10.95
C LEU A 203 17.50 -7.29 11.17
N TYR A 204 17.33 -6.52 10.10
CA TYR A 204 16.76 -5.15 10.21
C TYR A 204 15.28 -5.19 10.58
N VAL A 205 14.50 -6.09 10.00
CA VAL A 205 13.07 -6.24 10.31
C VAL A 205 12.87 -6.69 11.75
N VAL A 206 13.51 -7.79 12.16
CA VAL A 206 13.37 -8.33 13.52
C VAL A 206 13.98 -7.37 14.55
N GLY A 207 15.16 -6.80 14.27
CA GLY A 207 15.82 -5.85 15.17
C GLY A 207 14.97 -4.60 15.39
N SER A 208 14.43 -3.99 14.33
CA SER A 208 13.52 -2.83 14.44
C SER A 208 12.28 -3.17 15.25
N PHE A 209 11.65 -4.31 14.97
CA PHE A 209 10.47 -4.75 15.71
C PHE A 209 10.75 -4.94 17.21
N VAL A 210 11.82 -5.66 17.55
CA VAL A 210 12.15 -5.96 18.94
C VAL A 210 12.52 -4.69 19.71
N VAL A 211 13.41 -3.84 19.14
CA VAL A 211 13.82 -2.60 19.81
C VAL A 211 12.64 -1.65 19.96
N PHE A 212 11.78 -1.51 18.93
CA PHE A 212 10.56 -0.75 19.03
C PHE A 212 9.64 -1.29 20.15
N ALA A 213 9.40 -2.59 20.20
CA ALA A 213 8.54 -3.20 21.21
C ALA A 213 9.07 -2.97 22.64
N CYS A 214 10.40 -3.08 22.83
CA CYS A 214 11.04 -2.79 24.12
C CYS A 214 10.87 -1.34 24.58
N ILE A 215 10.68 -0.40 23.65
CA ILE A 215 10.44 1.02 23.97
C ILE A 215 8.93 1.30 24.06
N ALA A 216 8.16 0.88 23.06
CA ALA A 216 6.77 1.27 22.90
C ALA A 216 5.83 0.60 23.91
N ILE A 217 6.10 -0.64 24.32
CA ILE A 217 5.25 -1.35 25.29
C ILE A 217 5.33 -0.70 26.68
N PRO A 218 6.52 -0.48 27.28
CA PRO A 218 6.61 0.25 28.56
C PRO A 218 6.07 1.66 28.47
N LEU A 219 6.42 2.41 27.41
CA LEU A 219 5.96 3.78 27.24
C LEU A 219 4.43 3.85 27.07
N GLY A 220 3.84 3.01 26.23
CA GLY A 220 2.40 2.96 26.00
C GLY A 220 1.62 2.57 27.26
N THR A 221 2.18 1.69 28.08
CA THR A 221 1.62 1.34 29.40
C THR A 221 1.74 2.50 30.38
N ALA A 222 2.90 3.17 30.47
CA ALA A 222 3.12 4.33 31.32
C ALA A 222 2.23 5.53 30.95
N LEU A 223 1.97 5.71 29.64
CA LEU A 223 1.04 6.72 29.13
C LEU A 223 -0.45 6.35 29.31
N HIS A 224 -0.75 5.21 29.92
CA HIS A 224 -2.12 4.68 29.98
C HIS A 224 -2.80 4.64 28.61
N PHE A 225 -2.05 4.29 27.56
CA PHE A 225 -2.57 4.16 26.20
C PHE A 225 -2.93 2.71 25.86
N ILE A 226 -2.15 1.76 26.35
CA ILE A 226 -2.39 0.32 26.18
C ILE A 226 -2.37 -0.42 27.51
N ARG A 227 -3.13 -1.53 27.56
CA ARG A 227 -3.01 -2.54 28.62
C ARG A 227 -2.90 -3.93 28.00
N PHE A 228 -2.18 -4.84 28.66
CA PHE A 228 -2.08 -6.22 28.23
C PHE A 228 -3.43 -6.94 28.45
N ALA A 229 -4.03 -7.41 27.37
CA ALA A 229 -5.32 -8.10 27.37
C ALA A 229 -5.45 -8.98 26.11
N PRO A 230 -4.73 -10.11 26.07
CA PRO A 230 -4.59 -10.91 24.86
C PRO A 230 -5.88 -11.63 24.47
N LEU A 231 -6.08 -11.80 23.16
CA LEU A 231 -7.25 -12.44 22.53
C LEU A 231 -7.00 -13.92 22.25
N TRP A 232 -6.67 -14.71 23.26
CA TRP A 232 -6.34 -16.12 23.08
C TRP A 232 -7.44 -16.93 22.38
N SER A 233 -8.72 -16.61 22.59
CA SER A 233 -9.84 -17.26 21.92
C SER A 233 -9.90 -17.01 20.40
N LYS A 234 -9.16 -16.00 19.90
CA LYS A 234 -9.12 -15.62 18.48
C LYS A 234 -7.79 -15.95 17.82
N TRP A 235 -6.98 -16.83 18.43
CA TRP A 235 -5.64 -17.17 17.91
C TRP A 235 -5.65 -17.55 16.43
N GLY A 236 -6.61 -18.37 15.99
CA GLY A 236 -6.72 -18.81 14.59
C GLY A 236 -6.96 -17.69 13.58
N THR A 237 -7.44 -16.51 14.01
CA THR A 237 -7.65 -15.35 13.14
C THR A 237 -6.42 -14.44 13.03
N TYR A 238 -5.41 -14.66 13.88
CA TYR A 238 -4.22 -13.80 13.97
C TYR A 238 -3.41 -13.76 12.66
N VAL A 239 -3.21 -14.92 12.04
CA VAL A 239 -2.46 -15.00 10.77
C VAL A 239 -3.17 -14.23 9.65
N GLY A 240 -4.50 -14.43 9.54
CA GLY A 240 -5.30 -13.70 8.55
C GLY A 240 -5.28 -12.18 8.80
N LEU A 241 -5.36 -11.78 10.07
CA LEU A 241 -5.27 -10.36 10.46
C LEU A 241 -3.91 -9.76 10.09
N PHE A 242 -2.80 -10.46 10.34
CA PHE A 242 -1.46 -10.00 9.97
C PHE A 242 -1.36 -9.74 8.46
N PHE A 243 -1.81 -10.68 7.61
CA PHE A 243 -1.77 -10.49 6.17
C PHE A 243 -2.73 -9.39 5.68
N ALA A 244 -3.89 -9.23 6.30
CA ALA A 244 -4.81 -8.14 5.97
C ALA A 244 -4.21 -6.77 6.33
N ILE A 245 -3.60 -6.64 7.51
CA ILE A 245 -2.89 -5.42 7.92
C ILE A 245 -1.71 -5.16 6.96
N LEU A 246 -0.89 -6.18 6.67
CA LEU A 246 0.25 -6.05 5.77
C LEU A 246 -0.17 -5.49 4.41
N MET A 247 -1.20 -6.05 3.80
CA MET A 247 -1.60 -5.72 2.43
C MET A 247 -2.44 -4.45 2.31
N PHE A 248 -3.29 -4.16 3.29
CA PHE A 248 -4.30 -3.11 3.16
C PHE A 248 -4.13 -1.94 4.14
N THR A 249 -3.11 -1.98 4.99
CA THR A 249 -2.75 -0.89 5.90
C THR A 249 -1.26 -0.59 5.83
N ALA A 250 -0.42 -1.51 6.28
CA ALA A 250 1.00 -1.27 6.44
C ALA A 250 1.73 -0.97 5.11
N TRP A 251 1.60 -1.83 4.11
CA TRP A 251 2.28 -1.61 2.84
C TRP A 251 1.83 -0.33 2.11
N PRO A 252 0.53 -0.01 1.98
CA PRO A 252 0.06 1.28 1.47
C PRO A 252 0.59 2.48 2.25
N GLU A 253 0.60 2.41 3.58
CA GLU A 253 1.13 3.51 4.41
C GLU A 253 2.64 3.64 4.25
N GLU A 254 3.39 2.54 4.18
CA GLU A 254 4.83 2.60 3.93
C GLU A 254 5.15 3.10 2.51
N LEU A 255 4.35 2.80 1.49
CA LEU A 255 4.48 3.43 0.19
C LEU A 255 4.37 4.95 0.31
N LEU A 256 3.32 5.44 0.98
CA LEU A 256 3.06 6.87 1.11
C LEU A 256 4.12 7.58 1.96
N PHE A 257 4.42 7.05 3.16
CA PHE A 257 5.28 7.73 4.13
C PHE A 257 6.76 7.48 3.90
N ARG A 258 7.20 6.31 3.40
CA ARG A 258 8.63 5.98 3.21
C ARG A 258 9.02 6.10 1.75
N GLY A 259 8.33 5.39 0.87
CA GLY A 259 8.61 5.40 -0.55
C GLY A 259 8.48 6.79 -1.18
N LEU A 260 7.45 7.53 -0.80
CA LEU A 260 7.17 8.85 -1.35
C LEU A 260 7.62 9.98 -0.41
N LEU A 261 6.94 10.19 0.72
CA LEU A 261 7.14 11.39 1.55
C LEU A 261 8.57 11.48 2.09
N GLN A 262 9.08 10.44 2.78
CA GLN A 262 10.43 10.43 3.33
C GLN A 262 11.50 10.58 2.23
N ASN A 263 11.34 9.85 1.11
CA ASN A 263 12.24 9.89 -0.02
C ASN A 263 12.30 11.31 -0.65
N PHE A 264 11.14 11.92 -0.89
CA PHE A 264 11.07 13.22 -1.54
C PHE A 264 11.48 14.37 -0.61
N LEU A 265 11.13 14.31 0.67
CA LEU A 265 11.65 15.27 1.67
C LEU A 265 13.16 15.19 1.77
N GLY A 266 13.74 13.98 1.76
CA GLY A 266 15.18 13.78 1.76
C GLY A 266 15.85 14.40 0.54
N LYS A 267 15.26 14.24 -0.66
CA LYS A 267 15.77 14.83 -1.89
C LYS A 267 15.61 16.36 -1.92
N ALA A 268 14.45 16.88 -1.55
CA ALA A 268 14.17 18.31 -1.51
C ALA A 268 15.07 19.06 -0.52
N SER A 269 15.28 18.50 0.67
CA SER A 269 16.15 19.08 1.70
C SER A 269 17.63 18.77 1.51
N LYS A 270 17.99 17.91 0.55
CA LYS A 270 19.34 17.35 0.36
C LYS A 270 19.89 16.65 1.62
N SER A 271 19.00 16.14 2.48
CA SER A 271 19.33 15.49 3.73
C SER A 271 18.39 14.30 4.01
N GLU A 272 18.92 13.08 3.88
CA GLU A 272 18.16 11.86 4.21
C GLU A 272 17.68 11.86 5.67
N MET A 273 18.47 12.45 6.57
CA MET A 273 18.10 12.54 7.99
C MET A 273 16.91 13.47 8.18
N ALA A 274 16.90 14.64 7.51
CA ALA A 274 15.76 15.54 7.58
C ALA A 274 14.49 14.88 7.02
N GLY A 275 14.59 14.18 5.89
CA GLY A 275 13.48 13.44 5.32
C GLY A 275 12.94 12.38 6.29
N TRP A 276 13.82 11.59 6.91
CA TRP A 276 13.47 10.56 7.87
C TRP A 276 12.73 11.11 9.10
N TRP A 277 13.30 12.11 9.76
CA TRP A 277 12.68 12.73 10.95
C TRP A 277 11.33 13.38 10.62
N THR A 278 11.29 14.20 9.57
CA THR A 278 10.07 14.92 9.20
C THR A 278 8.95 13.96 8.81
N ALA A 279 9.24 12.95 7.99
CA ALA A 279 8.22 11.96 7.62
C ALA A 279 7.73 11.15 8.83
N SER A 280 8.60 10.84 9.80
CA SER A 280 8.22 10.12 11.03
C SER A 280 7.31 10.97 11.92
N VAL A 281 7.59 12.27 12.06
CA VAL A 281 6.73 13.21 12.79
C VAL A 281 5.37 13.35 12.10
N LEU A 282 5.35 13.52 10.76
CA LEU A 282 4.11 13.61 9.99
C LEU A 282 3.31 12.30 10.07
N PHE A 283 3.97 11.15 10.09
CA PHE A 283 3.32 9.86 10.35
C PHE A 283 2.65 9.84 11.74
N GLY A 284 3.32 10.30 12.77
CA GLY A 284 2.72 10.45 14.09
C GLY A 284 1.49 11.36 14.08
N PHE A 285 1.60 12.55 13.48
CA PHE A 285 0.48 13.49 13.38
C PHE A 285 -0.69 12.97 12.54
N SER A 286 -0.46 12.09 11.59
CA SER A 286 -1.53 11.44 10.84
C SER A 286 -2.48 10.64 11.73
N HIS A 287 -2.07 10.30 12.95
CA HIS A 287 -2.85 9.52 13.93
C HIS A 287 -3.55 10.39 14.98
N ILE A 288 -3.42 11.71 14.95
CA ILE A 288 -3.94 12.63 15.99
C ILE A 288 -5.47 12.54 16.20
N THR A 289 -6.20 12.14 15.14
CA THR A 289 -7.66 11.98 15.17
C THR A 289 -8.11 10.55 15.47
N ASN A 290 -7.19 9.60 15.60
CA ASN A 290 -7.54 8.22 15.88
C ASN A 290 -7.93 8.07 17.37
N LEU A 291 -9.05 7.39 17.63
CA LEU A 291 -9.55 7.12 18.98
C LEU A 291 -9.81 8.39 19.82
N GLY A 292 -10.19 9.48 19.15
CA GLY A 292 -10.45 10.78 19.75
C GLY A 292 -9.46 11.86 19.34
N PHE A 293 -9.84 13.13 19.48
CA PHE A 293 -9.03 14.29 19.11
C PHE A 293 -8.90 15.25 20.29
N PRO A 294 -7.68 15.76 20.56
CA PRO A 294 -6.38 15.36 20.01
C PRO A 294 -5.78 14.17 20.78
N ASN A 295 -5.38 13.11 20.10
CA ASN A 295 -4.75 11.96 20.74
C ASN A 295 -3.21 12.03 20.69
N TRP A 296 -2.63 12.82 21.58
CA TRP A 296 -1.17 13.00 21.68
C TRP A 296 -0.41 11.74 22.07
N ARG A 297 -1.04 10.83 22.83
CA ARG A 297 -0.44 9.54 23.19
C ARG A 297 -0.18 8.70 21.93
N TYR A 298 -1.16 8.68 21.04
CA TYR A 298 -1.01 8.01 19.74
C TYR A 298 0.06 8.70 18.88
N VAL A 299 0.04 10.06 18.81
CA VAL A 299 1.05 10.82 18.03
C VAL A 299 2.47 10.45 18.47
N ILE A 300 2.74 10.41 19.77
CA ILE A 300 4.08 10.06 20.30
C ILE A 300 4.48 8.65 19.89
N LEU A 301 3.61 7.66 20.17
CA LEU A 301 3.92 6.25 19.86
C LEU A 301 4.06 6.01 18.36
N ALA A 302 3.19 6.60 17.54
CA ALA A 302 3.26 6.49 16.09
C ALA A 302 4.48 7.24 15.50
N THR A 303 4.92 8.36 16.10
CA THR A 303 6.16 9.02 15.69
C THR A 303 7.36 8.11 15.93
N ILE A 304 7.43 7.47 17.10
CA ILE A 304 8.49 6.51 17.41
C ILE A 304 8.43 5.33 16.44
N ALA A 305 7.25 4.75 16.21
CA ALA A 305 7.06 3.70 15.20
C ALA A 305 7.56 4.15 13.83
N GLY A 306 7.21 5.37 13.44
CA GLY A 306 7.67 6.03 12.23
C GLY A 306 9.18 6.07 12.07
N LEU A 307 9.92 6.32 13.14
CA LEU A 307 11.38 6.29 13.13
C LEU A 307 11.92 4.89 12.82
N PHE A 308 11.35 3.83 13.43
CA PHE A 308 11.79 2.46 13.19
C PHE A 308 11.43 1.96 11.78
N TYR A 309 10.23 2.27 11.28
CA TYR A 309 9.82 1.92 9.93
C TYR A 309 10.69 2.65 8.89
N GLY A 310 10.90 3.96 9.07
CA GLY A 310 11.75 4.77 8.19
C GLY A 310 13.23 4.35 8.24
N TRP A 311 13.74 3.92 9.41
CA TRP A 311 15.09 3.38 9.53
C TRP A 311 15.22 2.05 8.79
N THR A 312 14.23 1.14 8.93
CA THR A 312 14.22 -0.14 8.21
C THR A 312 14.24 0.10 6.70
N TRP A 313 13.38 1.01 6.20
CA TRP A 313 13.39 1.39 4.79
C TRP A 313 14.76 1.93 4.34
N ARG A 314 15.39 2.81 5.10
CA ARG A 314 16.74 3.35 4.78
C ARG A 314 17.81 2.27 4.72
N LYS A 315 17.73 1.24 5.57
CA LYS A 315 18.73 0.15 5.61
C LYS A 315 18.51 -0.91 4.54
N THR A 316 17.28 -1.07 4.07
CA THR A 316 16.92 -2.12 3.11
C THR A 316 16.65 -1.57 1.71
N GLY A 317 16.30 -0.29 1.58
CA GLY A 317 15.76 0.28 0.35
C GLY A 317 14.38 -0.28 -0.04
N SER A 318 13.68 -0.97 0.89
CA SER A 318 12.43 -1.67 0.60
C SER A 318 11.29 -1.21 1.50
N ILE A 319 10.21 -0.75 0.90
CA ILE A 319 8.98 -0.46 1.65
C ILE A 319 8.33 -1.75 2.15
N PHE A 320 8.51 -2.89 1.47
CA PHE A 320 7.98 -4.17 1.92
C PHE A 320 8.62 -4.62 3.23
N ALA A 321 9.95 -4.47 3.38
CA ALA A 321 10.65 -4.75 4.64
C ALA A 321 10.14 -3.84 5.78
N SER A 322 9.92 -2.55 5.50
CA SER A 322 9.32 -1.61 6.45
C SER A 322 7.88 -2.02 6.81
N ALA A 323 7.08 -2.40 5.83
CA ALA A 323 5.70 -2.85 6.02
C ALA A 323 5.59 -4.12 6.86
N LEU A 324 6.58 -5.02 6.80
CA LEU A 324 6.62 -6.20 7.68
C LEU A 324 6.81 -5.81 9.14
N VAL A 325 7.66 -4.82 9.45
CA VAL A 325 7.81 -4.29 10.82
C VAL A 325 6.50 -3.66 11.26
N HIS A 326 5.91 -2.80 10.43
CA HIS A 326 4.65 -2.10 10.70
C HIS A 326 3.51 -3.10 10.96
N ALA A 327 3.29 -4.05 10.04
CA ALA A 327 2.26 -5.07 10.20
C ALA A 327 2.48 -5.95 11.44
N GLY A 328 3.73 -6.26 11.78
CA GLY A 328 4.08 -6.97 13.01
C GLY A 328 3.69 -6.19 14.26
N VAL A 329 3.98 -4.90 14.30
CA VAL A 329 3.61 -3.99 15.40
C VAL A 329 2.10 -3.94 15.57
N ASP A 330 1.36 -3.67 14.50
CA ASP A 330 -0.09 -3.55 14.54
C ASP A 330 -0.77 -4.88 14.90
N ALA A 331 -0.31 -5.99 14.32
CA ALA A 331 -0.86 -7.30 14.62
C ALA A 331 -0.64 -7.67 16.10
N VAL A 332 0.56 -7.44 16.64
CA VAL A 332 0.87 -7.66 18.06
C VAL A 332 0.00 -6.76 18.95
N TRP A 333 -0.14 -5.48 18.58
CA TRP A 333 -1.01 -4.58 19.31
C TRP A 333 -2.46 -5.08 19.34
N HIS A 334 -3.04 -5.37 18.18
CA HIS A 334 -4.45 -5.80 18.11
C HIS A 334 -4.71 -7.13 18.81
N PHE A 335 -3.72 -8.01 18.91
CA PHE A 335 -3.89 -9.32 19.52
C PHE A 335 -3.60 -9.32 21.03
N PHE A 336 -2.52 -8.66 21.47
CA PHE A 336 -2.06 -8.75 22.86
C PHE A 336 -2.48 -7.57 23.73
N PHE A 337 -2.86 -6.46 23.13
CA PHE A 337 -3.16 -5.23 23.87
C PHE A 337 -4.54 -4.68 23.57
N ARG A 338 -5.06 -3.90 24.52
CA ARG A 338 -6.24 -3.05 24.34
C ARG A 338 -5.85 -1.61 24.53
N THR A 339 -6.38 -0.74 23.68
CA THR A 339 -6.30 0.70 23.87
C THR A 339 -7.27 1.15 24.97
N LEU A 340 -6.83 2.11 25.81
CA LEU A 340 -7.57 2.64 26.95
C LEU A 340 -8.18 3.99 26.61
#